data_b83b7129e3523be6fedbb9cde91b28ce
#
_entry.id   b83b7129e3523be6fedbb9cde91b28ce
#
_cell.length_a   1.000
_cell.length_b   1.000
_cell.length_c   1.000
_cell.angle_alpha   90.00
_cell.angle_beta   90.00
_cell.angle_gamma   90.00
#
_symmetry.space_group_name_H-M   'P 1'
#
loop_
_entity.id
_entity.type
_entity.pdbx_description
1 polymer ?
#
loop_
_entity_poly.entity_id
_entity_poly.type
_entity_poly.pdbx_seq_one_letter_code
_entity_poly.pdbx_strand_id
1 'polypeptide(L)'
;MRSRPCSSKSLVCLFTLLAIAQPSLGSPDAPIEVEPLSDERAKEYTLDAAFYKKGALVQNILIATSDKVSDYAHLEAAYLLDLVMTDLKPPIAQRIRDRKVLCIIVGHDELVSDLPQFTTDKKGEELGFYNWRNRGFLRSPKGRPTALFSEEDVMEYEGGQRLESVLIHEFGHVINQSGFDKALQTRLTDAFKHAKEKGLWNDGYAAQRFERVKSKTPVSLFEALVQSFPGESPELIKKCLDGGDILVNGKPAHAKAEVAQADKVLIVFGGPKQCYAALNPSEYWAASVQCWYDCGRTHDHDHNHIHTRAQLKVYDPEMAGLCEEVLGDSDWRFISPRDRAGKAHLKGYDPATAPKVVKPDYIEKAGLDYYDKYWKSYWKRLYDKYGLPVESHEKTSEK
;
A
#
# COMPACT_ATOMS: atom_id res chain seq x y z
N MET A 1 41.88 32.12 80.59
CA MET A 1 42.18 32.35 79.18
C MET A 1 40.91 32.07 78.36
N ARG A 2 40.36 33.11 77.78
CA ARG A 2 39.01 33.08 77.14
C ARG A 2 39.16 32.78 75.67
N SER A 3 38.54 31.73 75.14
CA SER A 3 38.41 31.40 73.77
C SER A 3 37.17 32.08 73.17
N ARG A 4 37.33 32.82 72.04
CA ARG A 4 36.27 33.42 71.30
C ARG A 4 35.75 32.44 70.26
N PRO A 5 34.44 32.38 69.95
CA PRO A 5 33.93 31.56 68.85
C PRO A 5 34.00 32.33 67.52
N CYS A 6 34.39 31.62 66.48
CA CYS A 6 34.41 32.07 65.11
C CYS A 6 33.01 31.85 64.49
N SER A 7 32.40 32.91 63.97
CA SER A 7 31.10 32.93 63.34
C SER A 7 31.32 32.67 61.82
N SER A 8 30.91 31.49 61.34
CA SER A 8 30.83 31.23 59.90
C SER A 8 29.50 31.65 59.33
N LYS A 9 29.52 32.64 58.47
CA LYS A 9 28.36 33.07 57.66
C LYS A 9 28.20 32.10 56.46
N SER A 10 27.19 31.25 56.51
CA SER A 10 26.78 30.43 55.39
C SER A 10 26.06 31.28 54.33
N LEU A 11 26.63 31.38 53.15
CA LEU A 11 26.05 32.00 51.97
C LEU A 11 25.14 30.98 51.30
N VAL A 12 23.83 31.12 51.43
CA VAL A 12 22.84 30.31 50.72
C VAL A 12 22.67 30.87 49.33
N CYS A 13 23.29 30.22 48.32
CA CYS A 13 23.00 30.47 46.90
C CYS A 13 21.67 29.83 46.55
N LEU A 14 20.67 30.64 46.33
CA LEU A 14 19.37 30.24 45.77
C LEU A 14 19.56 30.01 44.27
N PHE A 15 19.70 28.76 43.85
CA PHE A 15 19.60 28.39 42.41
C PHE A 15 18.12 28.36 42.03
N THR A 16 17.65 29.36 41.34
CA THR A 16 16.34 29.35 40.66
C THR A 16 16.46 28.43 39.45
N LEU A 17 15.98 27.18 39.57
CA LEU A 17 15.77 26.32 38.42
C LEU A 17 14.64 26.92 37.56
N LEU A 18 15.00 27.50 36.43
CA LEU A 18 14.06 27.72 35.34
C LEU A 18 13.67 26.37 34.78
N ALA A 19 12.52 25.87 35.15
CA ALA A 19 11.90 24.75 34.47
C ALA A 19 11.50 25.19 33.06
N ILE A 20 12.31 24.89 32.09
CA ILE A 20 11.90 24.95 30.67
C ILE A 20 10.81 23.90 30.55
N ALA A 21 9.55 24.31 30.43
CA ALA A 21 8.45 23.44 30.10
C ALA A 21 8.75 22.85 28.72
N GLN A 22 9.16 21.59 28.69
CA GLN A 22 9.17 20.82 27.45
C GLN A 22 7.71 20.68 27.02
N PRO A 23 7.40 20.90 25.73
CA PRO A 23 6.05 20.61 25.24
C PRO A 23 5.78 19.13 25.54
N SER A 24 4.70 18.87 26.26
CA SER A 24 4.24 17.51 26.54
C SER A 24 4.01 16.80 25.22
N LEU A 25 4.87 15.82 24.94
CA LEU A 25 4.55 14.77 23.96
C LEU A 25 3.19 14.20 24.42
N GLY A 26 2.17 14.29 23.56
CA GLY A 26 0.82 13.88 23.91
C GLY A 26 0.84 12.52 24.60
N SER A 27 0.06 12.41 25.66
CA SER A 27 -0.11 11.13 26.39
C SER A 27 -0.59 10.07 25.39
N PRO A 28 -0.03 8.84 25.43
CA PRO A 28 -0.49 7.74 24.56
C PRO A 28 -1.98 7.39 24.70
N ASP A 29 -2.66 7.96 25.68
CA ASP A 29 -4.06 7.66 26.03
C ASP A 29 -5.08 8.76 25.61
N ALA A 30 -4.64 9.84 24.97
CA ALA A 30 -5.60 10.85 24.49
C ALA A 30 -6.26 10.32 23.19
N PRO A 31 -7.60 10.34 23.10
CA PRO A 31 -8.27 9.95 21.86
C PRO A 31 -7.81 10.84 20.71
N ILE A 32 -7.48 10.24 19.59
CA ILE A 32 -7.15 10.97 18.38
C ILE A 32 -8.44 11.63 17.87
N GLU A 33 -8.40 12.93 17.66
CA GLU A 33 -9.54 13.70 17.18
C GLU A 33 -9.27 14.26 15.78
N VAL A 34 -10.32 14.28 14.97
CA VAL A 34 -10.31 14.96 13.67
C VAL A 34 -10.80 16.38 13.89
N GLU A 35 -9.93 17.33 13.62
CA GLU A 35 -10.20 18.76 13.87
C GLU A 35 -10.21 19.55 12.55
N PRO A 36 -10.90 20.72 12.51
CA PRO A 36 -10.68 21.67 11.44
C PRO A 36 -9.20 22.06 11.36
N LEU A 37 -8.65 22.04 10.16
CA LEU A 37 -7.24 22.38 9.95
C LEU A 37 -7.04 23.90 10.20
N SER A 38 -6.27 24.25 11.23
CA SER A 38 -5.98 25.64 11.54
C SER A 38 -5.06 26.29 10.49
N ASP A 39 -5.20 27.60 10.29
CA ASP A 39 -4.34 28.38 9.37
C ASP A 39 -2.86 28.27 9.74
N GLU A 40 -2.54 28.23 11.03
CA GLU A 40 -1.18 28.05 11.51
C GLU A 40 -0.60 26.70 11.06
N ARG A 41 -1.36 25.62 11.22
CA ARG A 41 -0.95 24.27 10.83
C ARG A 41 -0.88 24.11 9.30
N ALA A 42 -1.83 24.71 8.59
CA ALA A 42 -1.79 24.75 7.12
C ALA A 42 -0.53 25.47 6.63
N LYS A 43 -0.16 26.60 7.23
CA LYS A 43 1.07 27.33 6.93
C LYS A 43 2.32 26.54 7.28
N GLU A 44 2.37 25.91 8.47
CA GLU A 44 3.49 25.08 8.91
C GLU A 44 3.77 23.95 7.93
N TYR A 45 2.73 23.28 7.44
CA TYR A 45 2.83 22.15 6.51
C TYR A 45 2.78 22.55 5.04
N THR A 46 2.69 23.85 4.74
CA THR A 46 2.61 24.39 3.37
C THR A 46 1.43 23.82 2.58
N LEU A 47 0.28 23.75 3.27
CA LEU A 47 -0.98 23.27 2.73
C LEU A 47 -1.82 24.46 2.22
N ASP A 48 -2.60 24.21 1.17
CA ASP A 48 -3.61 25.15 0.71
C ASP A 48 -4.87 25.04 1.60
N ALA A 49 -5.10 26.03 2.47
CA ALA A 49 -6.27 26.07 3.36
C ALA A 49 -7.60 26.19 2.60
N ALA A 50 -7.58 26.57 1.31
CA ALA A 50 -8.79 26.53 0.49
C ALA A 50 -9.22 25.10 0.16
N PHE A 51 -8.28 24.16 0.07
CA PHE A 51 -8.54 22.75 -0.22
C PHE A 51 -8.58 21.88 1.05
N TYR A 52 -7.54 21.95 1.88
CA TYR A 52 -7.43 21.12 3.09
C TYR A 52 -8.24 21.72 4.23
N LYS A 53 -9.20 20.96 4.73
CA LYS A 53 -10.17 21.43 5.73
C LYS A 53 -10.07 20.72 7.07
N LYS A 54 -9.60 19.47 7.06
CA LYS A 54 -9.54 18.61 8.25
C LYS A 54 -8.12 18.10 8.48
N GLY A 55 -7.79 17.89 9.75
CA GLY A 55 -6.52 17.33 10.16
C GLY A 55 -6.62 16.50 11.42
N ALA A 56 -5.73 15.52 11.54
CA ALA A 56 -5.44 14.81 12.78
C ALA A 56 -3.93 14.77 12.97
N LEU A 57 -3.46 15.05 14.18
CA LEU A 57 -2.04 14.98 14.51
C LEU A 57 -1.75 13.74 15.35
N VAL A 58 -0.91 12.87 14.84
CA VAL A 58 -0.51 11.63 15.48
C VAL A 58 1.02 11.59 15.56
N GLN A 59 1.58 11.52 16.76
CA GLN A 59 3.03 11.42 16.96
C GLN A 59 3.88 12.39 16.11
N ASN A 60 3.43 13.62 15.95
CA ASN A 60 4.00 14.69 15.10
C ASN A 60 3.92 14.41 13.58
N ILE A 61 3.05 13.51 13.16
CA ILE A 61 2.65 13.28 11.77
C ILE A 61 1.30 13.92 11.55
N LEU A 62 1.18 14.82 10.58
CA LEU A 62 -0.10 15.42 10.23
C LEU A 62 -0.79 14.58 9.16
N ILE A 63 -2.03 14.17 9.42
CA ILE A 63 -2.95 13.68 8.42
C ILE A 63 -3.84 14.83 8.00
N ALA A 64 -3.88 15.15 6.70
CA ALA A 64 -4.67 16.27 6.19
C ALA A 64 -5.52 15.87 4.99
N THR A 65 -6.76 16.37 4.93
CA THR A 65 -7.69 16.06 3.84
C THR A 65 -8.59 17.25 3.49
N SER A 66 -9.31 17.12 2.39
CA SER A 66 -10.48 17.94 2.11
C SER A 66 -11.61 17.66 3.12
N ASP A 67 -12.71 18.38 3.03
CA ASP A 67 -13.92 18.15 3.82
C ASP A 67 -14.72 16.91 3.36
N LYS A 68 -14.45 16.37 2.17
CA LYS A 68 -15.13 15.23 1.59
C LYS A 68 -14.75 13.90 2.21
N VAL A 69 -13.50 13.75 2.65
CA VAL A 69 -13.00 12.52 3.24
C VAL A 69 -13.70 12.22 4.56
N SER A 70 -14.13 10.99 4.78
CA SER A 70 -14.77 10.55 6.01
C SER A 70 -13.87 10.71 7.24
N ASP A 71 -14.44 11.15 8.36
CA ASP A 71 -13.72 11.19 9.63
C ASP A 71 -13.28 9.80 10.08
N TYR A 72 -14.02 8.75 9.72
CA TYR A 72 -13.60 7.36 9.97
C TYR A 72 -12.31 7.00 9.25
N ALA A 73 -12.09 7.50 8.03
CA ALA A 73 -10.83 7.27 7.30
C ALA A 73 -9.65 7.99 7.98
N HIS A 74 -9.87 9.21 8.50
CA HIS A 74 -8.87 9.89 9.32
C HIS A 74 -8.53 9.10 10.58
N LEU A 75 -9.56 8.67 11.33
CA LEU A 75 -9.38 7.95 12.59
C LEU A 75 -8.70 6.59 12.38
N GLU A 76 -9.07 5.88 11.30
CA GLU A 76 -8.41 4.63 10.94
C GLU A 76 -6.95 4.83 10.56
N ALA A 77 -6.66 5.82 9.71
CA ALA A 77 -5.29 6.15 9.35
C ALA A 77 -4.46 6.55 10.58
N ALA A 78 -5.02 7.39 11.44
CA ALA A 78 -4.35 7.81 12.67
C ALA A 78 -4.07 6.64 13.63
N TYR A 79 -5.03 5.75 13.79
CA TYR A 79 -4.88 4.52 14.57
C TYR A 79 -3.75 3.63 14.05
N LEU A 80 -3.72 3.37 12.75
CA LEU A 80 -2.68 2.53 12.14
C LEU A 80 -1.29 3.19 12.25
N LEU A 81 -1.19 4.49 12.01
CA LEU A 81 0.06 5.23 12.13
C LEU A 81 0.57 5.26 13.58
N ASP A 82 -0.31 5.44 14.55
CA ASP A 82 0.06 5.43 15.97
C ASP A 82 0.62 4.08 16.40
N LEU A 83 -0.02 2.99 16.00
CA LEU A 83 0.43 1.63 16.29
C LEU A 83 1.80 1.36 15.68
N VAL A 84 1.98 1.65 14.38
CA VAL A 84 3.28 1.43 13.71
C VAL A 84 4.37 2.30 14.34
N MET A 85 4.08 3.57 14.64
CA MET A 85 5.04 4.48 15.28
C MET A 85 5.40 4.05 16.71
N THR A 86 4.47 3.43 17.43
CA THR A 86 4.68 2.92 18.78
C THR A 86 5.58 1.68 18.79
N ASP A 87 5.45 0.83 17.78
CA ASP A 87 6.30 -0.36 17.62
C ASP A 87 7.74 0.01 17.22
N LEU A 88 7.94 1.13 16.54
CA LEU A 88 9.27 1.55 16.08
C LEU A 88 10.26 1.75 17.24
N LYS A 89 11.49 1.33 17.03
CA LYS A 89 12.58 1.66 17.98
C LYS A 89 12.70 3.18 18.15
N PRO A 90 12.87 3.67 19.39
CA PRO A 90 12.81 5.09 19.72
C PRO A 90 13.66 6.02 18.83
N PRO A 91 14.92 5.69 18.45
CA PRO A 91 15.71 6.55 17.58
C PRO A 91 15.12 6.69 16.17
N ILE A 92 14.46 5.65 15.65
CA ILE A 92 13.84 5.64 14.32
C ILE A 92 12.56 6.48 14.36
N ALA A 93 11.70 6.22 15.35
CA ALA A 93 10.48 7.00 15.56
C ALA A 93 10.79 8.50 15.73
N GLN A 94 11.85 8.84 16.47
CA GLN A 94 12.25 10.23 16.68
C GLN A 94 12.67 10.90 15.38
N ARG A 95 13.48 10.24 14.54
CA ARG A 95 13.86 10.79 13.23
C ARG A 95 12.65 11.08 12.35
N ILE A 96 11.63 10.21 12.37
CA ILE A 96 10.38 10.43 11.61
C ILE A 96 9.61 11.63 12.16
N ARG A 97 9.48 11.75 13.51
CA ARG A 97 8.84 12.91 14.16
C ARG A 97 9.53 14.24 13.79
N ASP A 98 10.86 14.23 13.74
CA ASP A 98 11.65 15.44 13.42
C ASP A 98 11.47 15.87 11.96
N ARG A 99 11.09 14.95 11.06
CA ARG A 99 10.83 15.24 9.65
C ARG A 99 9.47 15.91 9.41
N LYS A 100 8.58 15.94 10.42
CA LYS A 100 7.22 16.47 10.29
C LYS A 100 6.53 15.91 9.05
N VAL A 101 6.43 14.60 8.99
CA VAL A 101 5.83 13.87 7.86
C VAL A 101 4.39 14.34 7.66
N LEU A 102 4.01 14.51 6.41
CA LEU A 102 2.64 14.78 6.01
C LEU A 102 2.03 13.50 5.42
N CYS A 103 0.85 13.13 5.88
CA CYS A 103 0.01 12.11 5.26
C CYS A 103 -1.22 12.80 4.64
N ILE A 104 -1.54 12.45 3.41
CA ILE A 104 -2.72 12.96 2.71
C ILE A 104 -3.61 11.77 2.37
N ILE A 105 -4.89 11.87 2.73
CA ILE A 105 -5.91 10.94 2.25
C ILE A 105 -6.65 11.63 1.10
N VAL A 106 -6.62 11.02 -0.08
CA VAL A 106 -7.44 11.47 -1.21
C VAL A 106 -8.80 10.79 -1.12
N GLY A 107 -9.88 11.57 -1.21
CA GLY A 107 -11.25 11.05 -1.12
C GLY A 107 -11.58 10.05 -2.21
N HIS A 108 -12.53 9.16 -1.93
CA HIS A 108 -12.97 8.13 -2.88
C HIS A 108 -13.58 8.72 -4.17
N ASP A 109 -14.07 9.97 -4.12
CA ASP A 109 -14.62 10.74 -5.23
C ASP A 109 -13.70 11.87 -5.71
N GLU A 110 -12.44 11.92 -5.22
CA GLU A 110 -11.43 12.91 -5.58
C GLU A 110 -10.35 12.30 -6.48
N LEU A 111 -9.74 13.14 -7.30
CA LEU A 111 -8.61 12.77 -8.14
C LEU A 111 -7.31 13.26 -7.50
N VAL A 112 -6.24 12.50 -7.67
CA VAL A 112 -4.92 12.91 -7.19
C VAL A 112 -4.46 14.22 -7.85
N SER A 113 -4.85 14.44 -9.10
CA SER A 113 -4.57 15.69 -9.82
C SER A 113 -5.29 16.93 -9.27
N ASP A 114 -6.33 16.74 -8.46
CA ASP A 114 -7.07 17.84 -7.82
C ASP A 114 -6.36 18.35 -6.57
N LEU A 115 -5.47 17.52 -5.98
CA LEU A 115 -4.73 17.91 -4.77
C LEU A 115 -3.65 18.94 -5.11
N PRO A 116 -3.60 20.08 -4.37
CA PRO A 116 -2.65 21.17 -4.66
C PRO A 116 -1.17 20.76 -4.70
N GLN A 117 -0.78 19.71 -3.96
CA GLN A 117 0.60 19.19 -3.95
C GLN A 117 0.92 18.31 -5.14
N PHE A 118 -0.08 17.81 -5.86
CA PHE A 118 0.06 16.78 -6.90
C PHE A 118 -0.60 17.16 -8.22
N THR A 119 -0.83 18.46 -8.43
CA THR A 119 -1.27 18.98 -9.73
C THR A 119 -0.30 18.58 -10.85
N THR A 120 -0.82 18.40 -12.06
CA THR A 120 -0.05 17.96 -13.21
C THR A 120 -0.53 18.63 -14.49
N ASP A 121 0.38 18.81 -15.44
CA ASP A 121 0.05 19.32 -16.79
C ASP A 121 -0.45 18.22 -17.76
N LYS A 122 -0.52 16.96 -17.28
CA LYS A 122 -1.00 15.82 -18.07
C LYS A 122 -2.45 16.02 -18.51
N LYS A 123 -2.78 15.50 -19.70
CA LYS A 123 -4.12 15.59 -20.30
C LYS A 123 -4.53 14.27 -20.95
N GLY A 124 -5.83 14.09 -21.18
CA GLY A 124 -6.36 12.92 -21.87
C GLY A 124 -5.95 11.60 -21.21
N GLU A 125 -5.43 10.66 -21.99
CA GLU A 125 -5.04 9.32 -21.53
C GLU A 125 -3.94 9.36 -20.47
N GLU A 126 -2.97 10.27 -20.57
CA GLU A 126 -1.90 10.41 -19.57
C GLU A 126 -2.45 10.88 -18.22
N LEU A 127 -3.45 11.77 -18.22
CA LEU A 127 -4.12 12.21 -16.99
C LEU A 127 -4.95 11.07 -16.40
N GLY A 128 -5.66 10.33 -17.26
CA GLY A 128 -6.40 9.13 -16.84
C GLY A 128 -5.49 8.12 -16.15
N PHE A 129 -4.36 7.80 -16.78
CA PHE A 129 -3.36 6.89 -16.22
C PHE A 129 -2.75 7.44 -14.91
N TYR A 130 -2.45 8.74 -14.85
CA TYR A 130 -1.92 9.38 -13.66
C TYR A 130 -2.86 9.21 -12.47
N ASN A 131 -4.15 9.52 -12.63
CA ASN A 131 -5.14 9.40 -11.57
C ASN A 131 -5.49 7.95 -11.22
N TRP A 132 -5.43 7.04 -12.19
CA TRP A 132 -5.64 5.62 -11.94
C TRP A 132 -4.51 4.98 -11.14
N ARG A 133 -3.25 5.30 -11.51
CA ARG A 133 -2.06 4.62 -10.95
C ARG A 133 -1.61 5.18 -9.61
N ASN A 134 -1.86 6.47 -9.35
CA ASN A 134 -1.27 7.17 -8.21
C ASN A 134 -2.28 7.34 -7.07
N ARG A 135 -2.79 6.23 -6.50
CA ARG A 135 -3.67 6.25 -5.33
C ARG A 135 -2.95 5.89 -4.02
N GLY A 136 -1.67 5.52 -4.09
CA GLY A 136 -0.75 5.29 -2.98
C GLY A 136 0.68 5.59 -3.43
N PHE A 137 1.42 6.41 -2.71
CA PHE A 137 2.84 6.69 -2.94
C PHE A 137 3.45 7.56 -1.84
N LEU A 138 4.78 7.52 -1.72
CA LEU A 138 5.56 8.50 -0.98
C LEU A 138 6.31 9.43 -1.95
N ARG A 139 6.20 10.73 -1.74
CA ARG A 139 6.98 11.78 -2.44
C ARG A 139 7.45 12.83 -1.44
N SER A 140 8.31 13.73 -1.88
CA SER A 140 8.83 14.80 -1.02
C SER A 140 8.66 16.16 -1.69
N PRO A 141 7.42 16.63 -1.92
CA PRO A 141 7.21 17.96 -2.48
C PRO A 141 7.81 19.01 -1.54
N LYS A 142 8.60 19.92 -2.14
CA LYS A 142 9.33 20.97 -1.38
C LYS A 142 10.21 20.40 -0.24
N GLY A 143 10.67 19.14 -0.36
CA GLY A 143 11.57 18.50 0.60
C GLY A 143 10.90 17.90 1.85
N ARG A 144 9.57 17.97 1.99
CA ARG A 144 8.83 17.33 3.08
C ARG A 144 8.37 15.94 2.67
N PRO A 145 8.67 14.88 3.43
CA PRO A 145 8.12 13.55 3.17
C PRO A 145 6.59 13.60 3.25
N THR A 146 5.94 13.26 2.15
CA THR A 146 4.48 13.29 2.03
C THR A 146 4.01 11.94 1.49
N ALA A 147 3.37 11.16 2.35
CA ALA A 147 2.70 9.93 1.97
C ALA A 147 1.26 10.24 1.54
N LEU A 148 0.82 9.64 0.44
CA LEU A 148 -0.56 9.69 -0.01
C LEU A 148 -1.12 8.29 -0.03
N PHE A 149 -2.35 8.14 0.41
CA PHE A 149 -3.17 6.94 0.27
C PHE A 149 -4.62 7.33 0.05
N SER A 150 -5.39 6.41 -0.51
CA SER A 150 -6.78 6.68 -0.83
C SER A 150 -7.71 6.31 0.32
N GLU A 151 -8.82 7.02 0.42
CA GLU A 151 -9.88 6.74 1.40
C GLU A 151 -10.44 5.34 1.23
N GLU A 152 -10.66 4.94 -0.03
CA GLU A 152 -11.19 3.62 -0.35
C GLU A 152 -10.28 2.46 0.04
N ASP A 153 -8.96 2.68 0.05
CA ASP A 153 -8.01 1.65 0.47
C ASP A 153 -7.86 1.63 1.99
N VAL A 154 -7.87 2.80 2.65
CA VAL A 154 -7.82 2.90 4.12
C VAL A 154 -9.05 2.22 4.76
N MET A 155 -10.23 2.40 4.19
CA MET A 155 -11.50 1.89 4.71
C MET A 155 -11.99 0.61 4.02
N GLU A 156 -11.24 0.12 3.05
CA GLU A 156 -11.59 -1.05 2.22
C GLU A 156 -12.97 -0.94 1.58
N TYR A 157 -13.29 0.22 0.99
CA TYR A 157 -14.56 0.40 0.27
C TYR A 157 -14.65 -0.50 -0.96
N GLU A 158 -15.87 -0.78 -1.41
CA GLU A 158 -16.08 -1.50 -2.66
C GLU A 158 -15.52 -0.68 -3.85
N GLY A 159 -14.61 -1.28 -4.60
CA GLY A 159 -13.89 -0.63 -5.71
C GLY A 159 -12.49 -0.14 -5.34
N GLY A 160 -12.11 -0.16 -4.05
CA GLY A 160 -10.75 0.05 -3.56
C GLY A 160 -9.95 -1.24 -3.43
N GLN A 161 -8.71 -1.11 -2.96
CA GLN A 161 -7.82 -2.22 -2.64
C GLN A 161 -8.26 -2.85 -1.31
N ARG A 162 -8.53 -4.17 -1.32
CA ARG A 162 -9.04 -4.88 -0.15
C ARG A 162 -8.16 -6.07 0.27
N LEU A 163 -7.06 -6.25 -0.42
CA LEU A 163 -6.20 -7.43 -0.26
C LEU A 163 -4.91 -7.11 0.48
N GLU A 164 -4.68 -5.83 0.75
CA GLU A 164 -3.49 -5.32 1.43
C GLU A 164 -3.79 -3.98 2.12
N SER A 165 -2.95 -3.59 3.08
CA SER A 165 -2.96 -2.24 3.61
C SER A 165 -1.96 -1.36 2.84
N VAL A 166 -2.48 -0.56 1.89
CA VAL A 166 -1.66 0.42 1.14
C VAL A 166 -1.06 1.45 2.09
N LEU A 167 -1.80 1.87 3.12
CA LEU A 167 -1.29 2.81 4.13
C LEU A 167 -0.01 2.28 4.80
N ILE A 168 -0.01 1.01 5.25
CA ILE A 168 1.16 0.41 5.90
C ILE A 168 2.31 0.27 4.92
N HIS A 169 2.05 -0.01 3.65
CA HIS A 169 3.06 -0.04 2.59
C HIS A 169 3.73 1.31 2.42
N GLU A 170 2.94 2.36 2.18
CA GLU A 170 3.46 3.71 1.96
C GLU A 170 4.16 4.27 3.20
N PHE A 171 3.65 3.93 4.39
CA PHE A 171 4.33 4.28 5.62
C PHE A 171 5.63 3.48 5.83
N GLY A 172 5.73 2.28 5.30
CA GLY A 172 6.97 1.53 5.17
C GLY A 172 8.04 2.35 4.43
N HIS A 173 7.68 2.99 3.32
CA HIS A 173 8.57 3.92 2.63
C HIS A 173 8.95 5.14 3.48
N VAL A 174 8.03 5.68 4.28
CA VAL A 174 8.33 6.77 5.24
C VAL A 174 9.38 6.32 6.26
N ILE A 175 9.23 5.12 6.84
CA ILE A 175 10.18 4.54 7.80
C ILE A 175 11.57 4.43 7.15
N ASN A 176 11.65 3.91 5.94
CA ASN A 176 12.91 3.76 5.21
C ASN A 176 13.55 5.13 4.93
N GLN A 177 12.82 6.07 4.32
CA GLN A 177 13.39 7.33 3.86
C GLN A 177 13.65 8.34 4.98
N SER A 178 12.85 8.32 6.04
CA SER A 178 12.91 9.30 7.13
C SER A 178 13.47 8.74 8.42
N GLY A 179 13.30 7.45 8.67
CA GLY A 179 13.68 6.78 9.90
C GLY A 179 15.05 6.11 9.85
N PHE A 180 15.48 5.60 8.69
CA PHE A 180 16.76 4.90 8.59
C PHE A 180 17.95 5.87 8.61
N ASP A 181 19.00 5.50 9.33
CA ASP A 181 20.31 6.07 9.17
C ASP A 181 21.10 5.34 8.08
N LYS A 182 22.33 5.80 7.82
CA LYS A 182 23.18 5.22 6.79
C LYS A 182 23.48 3.73 7.02
N ALA A 183 23.60 3.31 8.28
CA ALA A 183 23.90 1.91 8.60
C ALA A 183 22.72 1.01 8.26
N LEU A 184 21.49 1.40 8.63
CA LEU A 184 20.26 0.68 8.27
C LEU A 184 20.02 0.68 6.76
N GLN A 185 20.28 1.80 6.05
CA GLN A 185 20.18 1.85 4.59
C GLN A 185 21.14 0.88 3.91
N THR A 186 22.37 0.79 4.39
CA THR A 186 23.37 -0.16 3.86
C THR A 186 22.88 -1.60 4.09
N ARG A 187 22.45 -1.93 5.31
CA ARG A 187 21.96 -3.27 5.65
C ARG A 187 20.74 -3.68 4.83
N LEU A 188 19.79 -2.76 4.60
CA LEU A 188 18.66 -3.03 3.71
C LEU A 188 19.10 -3.34 2.29
N THR A 189 20.08 -2.57 1.78
CA THR A 189 20.62 -2.80 0.43
C THR A 189 21.33 -4.15 0.33
N ASP A 190 22.10 -4.52 1.34
CA ASP A 190 22.81 -5.80 1.41
C ASP A 190 21.81 -6.97 1.53
N ALA A 191 20.79 -6.86 2.40
CA ALA A 191 19.74 -7.87 2.54
C ALA A 191 19.00 -8.09 1.21
N PHE A 192 18.65 -7.01 0.50
CA PHE A 192 18.03 -7.10 -0.82
C PHE A 192 18.92 -7.80 -1.83
N LYS A 193 20.23 -7.49 -1.85
CA LYS A 193 21.19 -8.16 -2.72
C LYS A 193 21.28 -9.66 -2.39
N HIS A 194 21.40 -10.03 -1.12
CA HIS A 194 21.44 -11.42 -0.69
C HIS A 194 20.15 -12.17 -1.02
N ALA A 195 18.99 -11.52 -0.86
CA ALA A 195 17.71 -12.11 -1.26
C ALA A 195 17.68 -12.43 -2.76
N LYS A 196 18.16 -11.50 -3.60
CA LYS A 196 18.27 -11.73 -5.05
C LYS A 196 19.25 -12.82 -5.41
N GLU A 197 20.41 -12.89 -4.77
CA GLU A 197 21.42 -13.95 -4.98
C GLU A 197 20.87 -15.33 -4.59
N LYS A 198 20.03 -15.42 -3.57
CA LYS A 198 19.33 -16.62 -3.15
C LYS A 198 18.12 -16.96 -4.03
N GLY A 199 17.75 -16.10 -4.98
CA GLY A 199 16.56 -16.28 -5.82
C GLY A 199 15.24 -16.01 -5.10
N LEU A 200 15.25 -15.41 -3.89
CA LEU A 200 14.03 -15.06 -3.18
C LEU A 200 13.26 -13.96 -3.91
N TRP A 201 11.93 -13.97 -3.76
CA TRP A 201 11.00 -13.01 -4.39
C TRP A 201 11.00 -13.06 -5.94
N ASN A 202 11.71 -14.05 -6.53
CA ASN A 202 11.61 -14.36 -7.95
C ASN A 202 10.66 -15.54 -8.22
N ASP A 203 10.11 -16.11 -7.17
CA ASP A 203 9.18 -17.24 -7.15
C ASP A 203 7.71 -16.77 -7.11
N GLY A 204 7.50 -15.51 -7.46
CA GLY A 204 6.15 -15.03 -7.71
C GLY A 204 5.43 -16.02 -8.60
N TYR A 205 4.16 -16.26 -8.31
CA TYR A 205 3.36 -17.15 -9.14
C TYR A 205 3.59 -16.79 -10.59
N ALA A 206 3.81 -17.80 -11.37
CA ALA A 206 3.80 -17.68 -12.80
C ALA A 206 2.70 -16.69 -13.16
N ALA A 207 2.99 -15.72 -14.00
CA ALA A 207 2.02 -14.68 -14.31
C ALA A 207 0.67 -15.35 -14.53
N GLN A 208 -0.24 -15.10 -13.61
CA GLN A 208 -1.53 -15.77 -13.55
C GLN A 208 -2.60 -14.71 -13.69
N ARG A 209 -3.55 -14.95 -14.56
CA ARG A 209 -4.71 -14.08 -14.69
C ARG A 209 -5.96 -14.84 -14.27
N PHE A 210 -6.67 -14.29 -13.29
CA PHE A 210 -8.01 -14.76 -12.95
C PHE A 210 -9.01 -14.22 -13.96
N GLU A 211 -9.80 -15.11 -14.55
CA GLU A 211 -10.93 -14.75 -15.38
C GLU A 211 -12.23 -15.05 -14.65
N ARG A 212 -13.15 -14.09 -14.69
CA ARG A 212 -14.48 -14.25 -14.09
C ARG A 212 -15.46 -14.71 -15.14
N VAL A 213 -15.98 -15.90 -14.98
CA VAL A 213 -17.09 -16.39 -15.78
C VAL A 213 -18.35 -15.58 -15.45
N LYS A 214 -18.94 -14.91 -16.45
CA LYS A 214 -20.13 -14.07 -16.25
C LYS A 214 -21.44 -14.86 -16.25
N SER A 215 -21.44 -16.06 -16.86
CA SER A 215 -22.65 -16.89 -17.00
C SER A 215 -23.06 -17.51 -15.67
N LYS A 216 -24.33 -17.38 -15.33
CA LYS A 216 -24.93 -18.06 -14.16
C LYS A 216 -25.22 -19.54 -14.42
N THR A 217 -25.37 -19.91 -15.67
CA THR A 217 -25.56 -21.32 -16.11
C THR A 217 -24.26 -21.85 -16.67
N PRO A 218 -24.00 -23.17 -16.63
CA PRO A 218 -22.82 -23.75 -17.21
C PRO A 218 -22.69 -23.41 -18.71
N VAL A 219 -21.48 -23.01 -19.11
CA VAL A 219 -21.11 -22.73 -20.51
C VAL A 219 -19.79 -23.41 -20.81
N SER A 220 -19.53 -23.68 -22.10
CA SER A 220 -18.23 -24.19 -22.54
C SER A 220 -17.10 -23.27 -22.09
N LEU A 221 -16.11 -23.81 -21.37
CA LEU A 221 -14.94 -23.05 -20.96
C LEU A 221 -14.19 -22.46 -22.15
N PHE A 222 -14.05 -23.22 -23.22
CA PHE A 222 -13.41 -22.76 -24.46
C PHE A 222 -14.11 -21.54 -25.04
N GLU A 223 -15.45 -21.59 -25.18
CA GLU A 223 -16.24 -20.47 -25.71
C GLU A 223 -16.19 -19.26 -24.81
N ALA A 224 -16.26 -19.45 -23.49
CA ALA A 224 -16.13 -18.37 -22.51
C ALA A 224 -14.77 -17.65 -22.63
N LEU A 225 -13.69 -18.39 -22.80
CA LEU A 225 -12.35 -17.82 -22.94
C LEU A 225 -12.15 -17.10 -24.28
N VAL A 226 -12.65 -17.66 -25.38
CA VAL A 226 -12.62 -16.99 -26.70
C VAL A 226 -13.38 -15.67 -26.66
N GLN A 227 -14.51 -15.61 -25.96
CA GLN A 227 -15.26 -14.36 -25.77
C GLN A 227 -14.54 -13.36 -24.86
N SER A 228 -13.89 -13.84 -23.81
CA SER A 228 -13.14 -12.99 -22.88
C SER A 228 -11.86 -12.41 -23.48
N PHE A 229 -11.27 -13.12 -24.44
CA PHE A 229 -10.00 -12.77 -25.07
C PHE A 229 -10.10 -12.69 -26.61
N PRO A 230 -10.88 -11.74 -27.14
CA PRO A 230 -11.11 -11.66 -28.60
C PRO A 230 -9.86 -11.25 -29.40
N GLY A 231 -8.78 -10.83 -28.70
CA GLY A 231 -7.48 -10.52 -29.30
C GLY A 231 -6.54 -11.73 -29.38
N GLU A 232 -6.92 -12.89 -28.82
CA GLU A 232 -6.09 -14.08 -28.79
C GLU A 232 -6.65 -15.15 -29.74
N SER A 233 -5.76 -15.94 -30.38
CA SER A 233 -6.24 -16.94 -31.31
C SER A 233 -6.97 -18.09 -30.63
N PRO A 234 -8.10 -18.56 -31.16
CA PRO A 234 -8.79 -19.75 -30.62
C PRO A 234 -7.88 -20.99 -30.58
N GLU A 235 -6.93 -21.09 -31.50
CA GLU A 235 -5.96 -22.18 -31.53
C GLU A 235 -5.03 -22.12 -30.32
N LEU A 236 -4.54 -20.93 -29.93
CA LEU A 236 -3.74 -20.74 -28.73
C LEU A 236 -4.52 -21.16 -27.48
N ILE A 237 -5.76 -20.66 -27.33
CA ILE A 237 -6.62 -21.00 -26.18
C ILE A 237 -6.80 -22.53 -26.09
N LYS A 238 -7.04 -23.21 -27.21
CA LYS A 238 -7.13 -24.66 -27.25
C LYS A 238 -5.84 -25.34 -26.80
N LYS A 239 -4.68 -24.90 -27.31
CA LYS A 239 -3.38 -25.43 -26.92
C LYS A 239 -3.09 -25.20 -25.41
N CYS A 240 -3.48 -24.06 -24.85
CA CYS A 240 -3.36 -23.78 -23.42
C CYS A 240 -4.22 -24.72 -22.57
N LEU A 241 -5.45 -25.04 -23.02
CA LEU A 241 -6.30 -26.04 -22.37
C LEU A 241 -5.69 -27.43 -22.43
N ASP A 242 -5.26 -27.87 -23.63
CA ASP A 242 -4.66 -29.18 -23.85
C ASP A 242 -3.30 -29.33 -23.11
N GLY A 243 -2.57 -28.21 -22.95
CA GLY A 243 -1.27 -28.14 -22.27
C GLY A 243 -1.34 -27.93 -20.76
N GLY A 244 -2.53 -27.76 -20.20
CA GLY A 244 -2.74 -27.57 -18.76
C GLY A 244 -2.38 -26.18 -18.23
N ASP A 245 -2.28 -25.16 -19.09
CA ASP A 245 -2.03 -23.78 -18.71
C ASP A 245 -3.31 -23.06 -18.23
N ILE A 246 -4.44 -23.70 -18.32
CA ILE A 246 -5.73 -23.16 -17.83
C ILE A 246 -6.26 -24.08 -16.76
N LEU A 247 -6.47 -23.53 -15.59
CA LEU A 247 -6.97 -24.25 -14.43
C LEU A 247 -8.39 -23.80 -14.10
N VAL A 248 -9.22 -24.75 -13.71
CA VAL A 248 -10.55 -24.46 -13.11
C VAL A 248 -10.53 -25.01 -11.69
N ASN A 249 -10.80 -24.14 -10.72
CA ASN A 249 -10.77 -24.49 -9.29
C ASN A 249 -9.45 -25.17 -8.88
N GLY A 250 -8.35 -24.69 -9.44
CA GLY A 250 -6.99 -25.19 -9.15
C GLY A 250 -6.56 -26.48 -9.86
N LYS A 251 -7.39 -27.03 -10.76
CA LYS A 251 -7.09 -28.24 -11.53
C LYS A 251 -6.99 -27.93 -13.02
N PRO A 252 -6.04 -28.54 -13.76
CA PRO A 252 -5.99 -28.40 -15.21
C PRO A 252 -7.34 -28.74 -15.85
N ALA A 253 -7.80 -27.85 -16.72
CA ALA A 253 -9.07 -28.02 -17.42
C ALA A 253 -8.83 -28.36 -18.88
N HIS A 254 -9.82 -28.94 -19.54
CA HIS A 254 -9.79 -29.27 -20.97
C HIS A 254 -10.90 -28.53 -21.73
N ALA A 255 -10.80 -28.48 -23.05
CA ALA A 255 -11.69 -27.68 -23.90
C ALA A 255 -13.20 -28.02 -23.78
N LYS A 256 -13.52 -29.24 -23.34
CA LYS A 256 -14.91 -29.67 -23.12
C LYS A 256 -15.44 -29.40 -21.70
N ALA A 257 -14.62 -28.79 -20.82
CA ALA A 257 -15.06 -28.44 -19.48
C ALA A 257 -16.16 -27.37 -19.55
N GLU A 258 -17.11 -27.45 -18.64
CA GLU A 258 -18.13 -26.43 -18.45
C GLU A 258 -17.79 -25.60 -17.21
N VAL A 259 -18.09 -24.33 -17.25
CA VAL A 259 -17.83 -23.36 -16.16
C VAL A 259 -19.02 -22.44 -15.96
N ALA A 260 -19.20 -22.00 -14.73
CA ALA A 260 -20.22 -21.02 -14.34
C ALA A 260 -19.63 -19.94 -13.41
N GLN A 261 -20.44 -18.97 -13.03
CA GLN A 261 -20.02 -17.78 -12.25
C GLN A 261 -19.29 -18.11 -10.93
N ALA A 262 -19.52 -19.28 -10.34
CA ALA A 262 -18.86 -19.71 -9.10
C ALA A 262 -17.46 -20.28 -9.33
N ASP A 263 -17.11 -20.64 -10.57
CA ASP A 263 -15.84 -21.25 -10.88
C ASP A 263 -14.70 -20.23 -10.96
N LYS A 264 -13.55 -20.63 -10.42
CA LYS A 264 -12.31 -19.84 -10.49
C LYS A 264 -11.48 -20.33 -11.68
N VAL A 265 -11.50 -19.58 -12.77
CA VAL A 265 -10.68 -19.84 -13.94
C VAL A 265 -9.37 -19.09 -13.82
N LEU A 266 -8.24 -19.79 -13.97
CA LEU A 266 -6.90 -19.26 -13.87
C LEU A 266 -6.10 -19.60 -15.12
N ILE A 267 -5.53 -18.58 -15.77
CA ILE A 267 -4.62 -18.73 -16.89
C ILE A 267 -3.20 -18.59 -16.38
N VAL A 268 -2.35 -19.57 -16.66
CA VAL A 268 -0.95 -19.64 -16.23
C VAL A 268 -0.05 -19.36 -17.43
N PHE A 269 0.60 -18.21 -17.45
CA PHE A 269 1.45 -17.79 -18.57
C PHE A 269 2.88 -18.36 -18.53
N GLY A 270 3.20 -19.20 -17.55
CA GLY A 270 4.49 -19.86 -17.42
C GLY A 270 5.62 -18.95 -16.91
N GLY A 271 6.64 -19.59 -16.35
CA GLY A 271 7.83 -18.95 -15.80
C GLY A 271 7.62 -18.23 -14.48
N PRO A 272 8.64 -18.20 -13.61
CA PRO A 272 8.59 -17.38 -12.41
C PRO A 272 8.49 -15.91 -12.81
N LYS A 273 7.65 -15.17 -12.13
CA LYS A 273 7.62 -13.72 -12.22
C LYS A 273 8.26 -13.13 -10.95
N GLN A 274 9.11 -12.16 -11.16
CA GLN A 274 9.65 -11.36 -10.07
C GLN A 274 8.50 -10.68 -9.31
N CYS A 275 8.43 -10.87 -8.00
CA CYS A 275 7.47 -10.16 -7.14
C CYS A 275 7.76 -8.66 -7.09
N TYR A 276 6.76 -7.89 -6.72
CA TYR A 276 6.91 -6.44 -6.52
C TYR A 276 8.01 -6.11 -5.50
N ALA A 277 8.12 -6.91 -4.43
CA ALA A 277 9.20 -6.83 -3.45
C ALA A 277 10.62 -6.95 -4.05
N ALA A 278 10.80 -7.57 -5.20
CA ALA A 278 12.12 -7.72 -5.82
C ALA A 278 12.49 -6.61 -6.81
N LEU A 279 11.69 -5.54 -6.92
CA LEU A 279 11.96 -4.42 -7.84
C LEU A 279 13.16 -3.59 -7.39
N ASN A 280 13.20 -3.22 -6.13
CA ASN A 280 14.26 -2.40 -5.53
C ASN A 280 14.24 -2.53 -4.00
N PRO A 281 15.29 -2.08 -3.28
CA PRO A 281 15.35 -2.18 -1.81
C PRO A 281 14.18 -1.50 -1.08
N SER A 282 13.63 -0.41 -1.62
CA SER A 282 12.52 0.32 -0.99
C SER A 282 11.22 -0.47 -1.02
N GLU A 283 10.90 -1.10 -2.18
CA GLU A 283 9.73 -1.97 -2.31
C GLU A 283 9.90 -3.26 -1.51
N TYR A 284 11.11 -3.81 -1.49
CA TYR A 284 11.45 -4.97 -0.66
C TYR A 284 11.16 -4.70 0.81
N TRP A 285 11.56 -3.53 1.33
CA TRP A 285 11.27 -3.12 2.68
C TRP A 285 9.77 -2.93 2.92
N ALA A 286 9.09 -2.13 2.07
CA ALA A 286 7.68 -1.80 2.26
C ALA A 286 6.77 -3.05 2.21
N ALA A 287 7.01 -3.97 1.27
CA ALA A 287 6.31 -5.26 1.22
C ALA A 287 6.60 -6.14 2.45
N SER A 288 7.83 -6.10 2.97
CA SER A 288 8.18 -6.83 4.18
C SER A 288 7.54 -6.24 5.43
N VAL A 289 7.37 -4.92 5.50
CA VAL A 289 6.60 -4.25 6.58
C VAL A 289 5.13 -4.69 6.53
N GLN A 290 4.53 -4.79 5.34
CA GLN A 290 3.17 -5.35 5.22
C GLN A 290 3.11 -6.80 5.73
N CYS A 291 4.07 -7.64 5.35
CA CYS A 291 4.15 -9.02 5.86
C CYS A 291 4.34 -9.04 7.38
N TRP A 292 5.12 -8.10 7.94
CA TRP A 292 5.37 -8.01 9.38
C TRP A 292 4.10 -7.76 10.19
N TYR A 293 3.15 -7.02 9.63
CA TYR A 293 1.85 -6.73 10.23
C TYR A 293 0.70 -7.60 9.70
N ASP A 294 0.99 -8.67 8.97
CA ASP A 294 0.02 -9.62 8.38
C ASP A 294 -1.01 -8.94 7.46
N CYS A 295 -0.59 -7.89 6.75
CA CYS A 295 -1.44 -7.15 5.82
C CYS A 295 -0.88 -7.09 4.40
N GLY A 296 0.00 -8.01 4.05
CA GLY A 296 0.54 -8.14 2.70
C GLY A 296 -0.45 -8.78 1.75
N ARG A 297 -0.33 -8.42 0.48
CA ARG A 297 -1.07 -9.03 -0.61
C ARG A 297 -0.44 -10.36 -1.02
N THR A 298 -1.25 -11.28 -1.49
CA THR A 298 -0.80 -12.63 -1.83
C THR A 298 -1.45 -13.19 -3.07
N HIS A 299 -0.76 -14.13 -3.73
CA HIS A 299 -1.26 -14.97 -4.81
C HIS A 299 -1.82 -14.22 -6.02
N ASP A 300 -1.15 -13.18 -6.46
CA ASP A 300 -1.48 -12.50 -7.71
C ASP A 300 -0.26 -12.34 -8.62
N HIS A 301 -0.42 -11.52 -9.66
CA HIS A 301 0.61 -11.34 -10.66
C HIS A 301 1.89 -10.64 -10.16
N ASP A 302 1.84 -9.97 -9.00
CA ASP A 302 2.95 -9.22 -8.42
C ASP A 302 3.41 -9.76 -7.05
N HIS A 303 2.67 -10.73 -6.48
CA HIS A 303 2.93 -11.24 -5.14
C HIS A 303 2.94 -12.77 -5.10
N ASN A 304 3.86 -13.33 -4.31
CA ASN A 304 3.92 -14.75 -4.00
C ASN A 304 3.00 -15.09 -2.79
N HIS A 305 3.28 -16.20 -2.13
CA HIS A 305 2.50 -16.67 -0.99
C HIS A 305 2.89 -16.00 0.34
N ILE A 306 3.93 -15.18 0.35
CA ILE A 306 4.46 -14.55 1.57
C ILE A 306 3.68 -13.26 1.85
N HIS A 307 2.88 -13.25 2.91
CA HIS A 307 2.05 -12.12 3.32
C HIS A 307 1.89 -11.97 4.83
N THR A 308 2.49 -12.88 5.62
CA THR A 308 2.43 -12.83 7.09
C THR A 308 3.82 -12.83 7.70
N ARG A 309 3.94 -12.34 8.95
CA ARG A 309 5.19 -12.36 9.73
C ARG A 309 5.77 -13.76 9.87
N ALA A 310 4.93 -14.74 10.16
CA ALA A 310 5.36 -16.13 10.32
C ALA A 310 5.97 -16.69 9.02
N GLN A 311 5.37 -16.38 7.89
CA GLN A 311 5.90 -16.78 6.58
C GLN A 311 7.19 -16.04 6.25
N LEU A 312 7.27 -14.73 6.51
CA LEU A 312 8.47 -13.93 6.29
C LEU A 312 9.67 -14.46 7.11
N LYS A 313 9.45 -14.78 8.39
CA LYS A 313 10.50 -15.36 9.27
C LYS A 313 11.09 -16.66 8.72
N VAL A 314 10.32 -17.46 8.00
CA VAL A 314 10.77 -18.72 7.39
C VAL A 314 11.39 -18.51 6.02
N TYR A 315 10.78 -17.68 5.20
CA TYR A 315 11.15 -17.48 3.81
C TYR A 315 12.38 -16.59 3.63
N ASP A 316 12.41 -15.46 4.35
CA ASP A 316 13.48 -14.47 4.31
C ASP A 316 13.87 -14.04 5.73
N PRO A 317 14.60 -14.90 6.45
CA PRO A 317 14.95 -14.65 7.84
C PRO A 317 15.86 -13.43 8.04
N GLU A 318 16.64 -13.03 7.04
CA GLU A 318 17.49 -11.85 7.08
C GLU A 318 16.65 -10.56 7.11
N MET A 319 15.66 -10.48 6.21
CA MET A 319 14.72 -9.36 6.19
C MET A 319 13.80 -9.38 7.42
N ALA A 320 13.34 -10.53 7.85
CA ALA A 320 12.55 -10.65 9.07
C ALA A 320 13.32 -10.15 10.30
N GLY A 321 14.62 -10.45 10.41
CA GLY A 321 15.48 -9.92 11.45
C GLY A 321 15.63 -8.39 11.40
N LEU A 322 15.71 -7.80 10.20
CA LEU A 322 15.72 -6.35 10.03
C LEU A 322 14.37 -5.72 10.43
N CYS A 323 13.25 -6.35 10.06
CA CYS A 323 11.92 -5.92 10.50
C CYS A 323 11.80 -5.95 12.03
N GLU A 324 12.22 -7.03 12.68
CA GLU A 324 12.19 -7.17 14.15
C GLU A 324 13.04 -6.11 14.85
N GLU A 325 14.23 -5.82 14.31
CA GLU A 325 15.10 -4.77 14.86
C GLU A 325 14.49 -3.38 14.75
N VAL A 326 13.82 -3.07 13.64
CA VAL A 326 13.27 -1.74 13.37
C VAL A 326 11.90 -1.55 14.01
N LEU A 327 11.01 -2.53 13.85
CA LEU A 327 9.59 -2.46 14.20
C LEU A 327 9.28 -3.12 15.58
N GLY A 328 10.23 -3.85 16.17
CA GLY A 328 9.93 -4.68 17.34
C GLY A 328 9.15 -5.94 16.96
N ASP A 329 8.75 -6.70 17.99
CA ASP A 329 7.99 -7.96 17.83
C ASP A 329 6.72 -7.94 18.71
N SER A 330 5.91 -6.86 18.56
CA SER A 330 4.62 -6.74 19.24
C SER A 330 3.65 -7.82 18.74
N ASP A 331 2.64 -8.14 19.54
CA ASP A 331 1.58 -9.08 19.16
C ASP A 331 0.55 -8.47 18.19
N TRP A 332 0.62 -7.16 17.97
CA TRP A 332 -0.32 -6.49 17.10
C TRP A 332 -0.22 -6.98 15.65
N ARG A 333 -1.36 -7.23 15.06
CA ARG A 333 -1.52 -7.56 13.63
C ARG A 333 -2.66 -6.73 13.06
N PHE A 334 -2.54 -6.43 11.79
CA PHE A 334 -3.58 -5.72 11.07
C PHE A 334 -4.89 -6.55 11.05
N ILE A 335 -5.96 -5.86 11.35
CA ILE A 335 -7.32 -6.36 11.19
C ILE A 335 -8.07 -5.36 10.33
N SER A 336 -8.78 -5.84 9.31
CA SER A 336 -9.59 -5.01 8.43
C SER A 336 -10.49 -4.03 9.21
N PRO A 337 -10.60 -2.76 8.81
CA PRO A 337 -11.54 -1.83 9.42
C PRO A 337 -12.99 -2.31 9.33
N ARG A 338 -13.30 -3.13 8.34
CA ARG A 338 -14.64 -3.75 8.19
C ARG A 338 -14.94 -4.74 9.30
N ASP A 339 -13.93 -5.51 9.75
CA ASP A 339 -14.08 -6.49 10.83
C ASP A 339 -14.05 -5.83 12.23
N ARG A 340 -13.57 -4.58 12.28
CA ARG A 340 -13.56 -3.74 13.49
C ARG A 340 -14.67 -2.69 13.50
N ALA A 341 -15.57 -2.70 12.51
CA ALA A 341 -16.68 -1.75 12.43
C ALA A 341 -17.49 -1.68 13.73
N GLY A 342 -17.88 -0.47 14.11
CA GLY A 342 -18.63 -0.21 15.34
C GLY A 342 -17.81 -0.29 16.63
N LYS A 343 -16.49 -0.56 16.57
CA LYS A 343 -15.63 -0.71 17.75
C LYS A 343 -14.62 0.44 17.85
N ALA A 344 -14.24 0.81 19.07
CA ALA A 344 -13.22 1.81 19.36
C ALA A 344 -13.41 3.09 18.50
N HIS A 345 -12.35 3.54 17.80
CA HIS A 345 -12.37 4.72 16.94
C HIS A 345 -13.32 4.59 15.73
N LEU A 346 -13.77 3.38 15.39
CA LEU A 346 -14.77 3.12 14.36
C LEU A 346 -16.18 2.98 14.93
N LYS A 347 -16.45 3.44 16.16
CA LYS A 347 -17.79 3.45 16.76
C LYS A 347 -18.75 4.27 15.89
N GLY A 348 -19.83 3.61 15.44
CA GLY A 348 -20.81 4.22 14.53
C GLY A 348 -20.53 4.01 13.04
N TYR A 349 -19.36 3.52 12.65
CA TYR A 349 -19.08 3.12 11.28
C TYR A 349 -19.84 1.84 10.93
N ASP A 350 -20.56 1.89 9.80
CA ASP A 350 -21.26 0.74 9.22
C ASP A 350 -20.75 0.50 7.79
N PRO A 351 -20.01 -0.58 7.52
CA PRO A 351 -19.54 -0.91 6.18
C PRO A 351 -20.63 -1.11 5.13
N ALA A 352 -21.87 -1.41 5.56
CA ALA A 352 -22.99 -1.57 4.63
C ALA A 352 -23.46 -0.25 4.03
N THR A 353 -23.18 0.87 4.71
CA THR A 353 -23.49 2.23 4.24
C THR A 353 -22.30 2.93 3.61
N ALA A 354 -21.15 2.26 3.56
CA ALA A 354 -19.93 2.82 2.98
C ALA A 354 -20.12 3.12 1.49
N PRO A 355 -19.49 4.19 0.98
CA PRO A 355 -19.55 4.51 -0.44
C PRO A 355 -18.93 3.40 -1.28
N LYS A 356 -19.48 3.24 -2.49
CA LYS A 356 -18.86 2.45 -3.55
C LYS A 356 -18.07 3.37 -4.45
N VAL A 357 -16.82 3.03 -4.69
CA VAL A 357 -15.96 3.82 -5.58
C VAL A 357 -16.41 3.62 -7.02
N VAL A 358 -16.78 4.72 -7.67
CA VAL A 358 -17.08 4.76 -9.10
C VAL A 358 -16.09 5.70 -9.75
N LYS A 359 -15.18 5.14 -10.53
CA LYS A 359 -14.18 5.93 -11.26
C LYS A 359 -14.79 6.49 -12.54
N PRO A 360 -14.43 7.72 -12.95
CA PRO A 360 -14.77 8.22 -14.27
C PRO A 360 -14.30 7.28 -15.39
N ASP A 361 -15.09 7.15 -16.45
CA ASP A 361 -14.85 6.22 -17.57
C ASP A 361 -13.42 6.32 -18.14
N TYR A 362 -12.89 7.53 -18.28
CA TYR A 362 -11.54 7.72 -18.81
C TYR A 362 -10.43 7.20 -17.89
N ILE A 363 -10.68 7.13 -16.57
CA ILE A 363 -9.76 6.54 -15.60
C ILE A 363 -9.87 5.01 -15.64
N GLU A 364 -11.08 4.47 -15.68
CA GLU A 364 -11.27 3.03 -15.85
C GLU A 364 -10.65 2.53 -17.15
N LYS A 365 -10.87 3.26 -18.25
CA LYS A 365 -10.24 2.96 -19.53
C LYS A 365 -8.71 2.93 -19.44
N ALA A 366 -8.10 3.91 -18.78
CA ALA A 366 -6.64 3.94 -18.61
C ALA A 366 -6.11 2.70 -17.88
N GLY A 367 -6.84 2.22 -16.88
CA GLY A 367 -6.52 0.97 -16.16
C GLY A 367 -6.65 -0.25 -17.07
N LEU A 368 -7.73 -0.34 -17.84
CA LEU A 368 -7.93 -1.43 -18.80
C LEU A 368 -6.83 -1.44 -19.86
N ASP A 369 -6.52 -0.29 -20.47
CA ASP A 369 -5.47 -0.15 -21.48
C ASP A 369 -4.08 -0.55 -20.92
N TYR A 370 -3.80 -0.19 -19.63
CA TYR A 370 -2.58 -0.62 -18.97
C TYR A 370 -2.52 -2.14 -18.83
N TYR A 371 -3.59 -2.76 -18.34
CA TYR A 371 -3.62 -4.21 -18.18
C TYR A 371 -3.64 -4.94 -19.52
N ASP A 372 -4.27 -4.41 -20.54
CA ASP A 372 -4.22 -5.00 -21.87
C ASP A 372 -2.80 -5.02 -22.42
N LYS A 373 -2.04 -3.90 -22.29
CA LYS A 373 -0.62 -3.86 -22.66
C LYS A 373 0.24 -4.80 -21.80
N TYR A 374 -0.04 -4.82 -20.52
CA TYR A 374 0.64 -5.69 -19.57
C TYR A 374 0.46 -7.16 -19.94
N TRP A 375 -0.80 -7.60 -20.14
CA TRP A 375 -1.10 -9.01 -20.45
C TRP A 375 -0.66 -9.44 -21.86
N LYS A 376 -0.60 -8.55 -22.83
CA LYS A 376 -0.08 -8.85 -24.18
C LYS A 376 1.33 -9.45 -24.13
N SER A 377 2.20 -8.94 -23.27
CA SER A 377 3.55 -9.48 -23.09
C SER A 377 3.57 -10.91 -22.51
N TYR A 378 2.55 -11.26 -21.73
CA TYR A 378 2.42 -12.59 -21.15
C TYR A 378 1.76 -13.58 -22.13
N TRP A 379 0.75 -13.15 -22.88
CA TRP A 379 0.19 -13.97 -23.96
C TRP A 379 1.26 -14.37 -24.97
N LYS A 380 2.18 -13.46 -25.29
CA LYS A 380 3.33 -13.76 -26.15
C LYS A 380 4.11 -14.96 -25.67
N ARG A 381 4.29 -15.19 -24.34
CA ARG A 381 4.98 -16.35 -23.81
C ARG A 381 4.28 -17.67 -24.17
N LEU A 382 2.94 -17.65 -24.19
CA LEU A 382 2.16 -18.84 -24.60
C LEU A 382 2.25 -19.06 -26.10
N TYR A 383 2.22 -18.00 -26.92
CA TYR A 383 2.50 -18.11 -28.35
C TYR A 383 3.88 -18.73 -28.61
N ASP A 384 4.91 -18.22 -27.94
CA ASP A 384 6.28 -18.74 -28.04
C ASP A 384 6.37 -20.20 -27.56
N LYS A 385 5.71 -20.54 -26.45
CA LYS A 385 5.67 -21.91 -25.90
C LYS A 385 5.08 -22.91 -26.89
N TYR A 386 4.04 -22.53 -27.61
CA TYR A 386 3.33 -23.40 -28.52
C TYR A 386 3.76 -23.27 -29.98
N GLY A 387 4.77 -22.43 -30.26
CA GLY A 387 5.28 -22.20 -31.60
C GLY A 387 4.25 -21.59 -32.56
N LEU A 388 3.33 -20.79 -32.03
CA LEU A 388 2.32 -20.12 -32.82
C LEU A 388 2.77 -18.68 -33.18
N PRO A 389 2.43 -18.18 -34.38
CA PRO A 389 2.70 -16.80 -34.72
C PRO A 389 1.79 -15.89 -33.88
N VAL A 390 2.35 -14.80 -33.35
CA VAL A 390 1.55 -13.71 -32.78
C VAL A 390 0.89 -13.00 -33.94
N GLU A 391 -0.39 -13.25 -34.19
CA GLU A 391 -1.13 -12.50 -35.19
C GLU A 391 -1.27 -11.06 -34.70
N SER A 392 -0.72 -10.12 -35.47
CA SER A 392 -0.98 -8.71 -35.25
C SER A 392 -2.43 -8.41 -35.65
N HIS A 393 -3.36 -8.56 -34.70
CA HIS A 393 -4.70 -8.03 -34.85
C HIS A 393 -4.64 -6.50 -34.71
N GLU A 394 -3.98 -5.81 -35.65
CA GLU A 394 -4.32 -4.44 -35.95
C GLU A 394 -5.76 -4.48 -36.45
N LYS A 395 -6.70 -4.13 -35.59
CA LYS A 395 -8.06 -3.83 -36.02
C LYS A 395 -7.93 -2.76 -37.06
N THR A 396 -8.15 -3.12 -38.32
CA THR A 396 -8.55 -2.21 -39.37
C THR A 396 -9.81 -1.50 -38.87
N SER A 397 -9.62 -0.38 -38.19
CA SER A 397 -10.65 0.64 -38.01
C SER A 397 -10.74 1.43 -39.32
N GLU A 398 -11.25 0.79 -40.36
CA GLU A 398 -11.80 1.45 -41.53
C GLU A 398 -13.24 0.96 -41.70
N LYS A 399 -14.19 1.73 -41.18
CA LYS A 399 -15.36 2.29 -41.87
C LYS A 399 -16.29 2.96 -40.88
#